data_6db4b8fdc460b8e0388668f6c9b31e9c
#
_entry.id   6db4b8fdc460b8e0388668f6c9b31e9c
#
_cell.length_a   1.000
_cell.length_b   1.000
_cell.length_c   1.000
_cell.angle_alpha   90.00
_cell.angle_beta   90.00
_cell.angle_gamma   90.00
#
_symmetry.space_group_name_H-M   'P 1'
#
loop_
_entity.id
_entity.type
_entity.pdbx_description
1 polymer ?
#
loop_
_entity_poly.entity_id
_entity_poly.type
_entity_poly.pdbx_seq_one_letter_code
_entity_poly.pdbx_strand_id
1 'polypeptide(L)'
;MVALFVVATILLCVGIELLRDRAKQRKAAPSAAQIPADRFFLPKGFFISKAHTWVELTFSGEARVGVDDFAQKVIGSIDRIEVAPLNKELNKGDTLLTVAHDNRVLSIPAPISGTVLTVNESLLASPQMLHQDPYVAGWVAVIVPKNISTELRLLAIADDAARWLRKEVSRFRDFIKEQAQIGVPVPAGVTMLDGGAPLSGVLEQFNENTWNAFQKEFLKAE
;
A
#
# COMPACT_ATOMS: atom_id res chain seq x y z
N MET A 1 -45.49 21.32 -35.12
CA MET A 1 -44.11 21.19 -35.71
C MET A 1 -43.07 21.96 -34.90
N VAL A 2 -43.28 23.24 -34.54
CA VAL A 2 -42.30 24.07 -33.80
C VAL A 2 -41.99 23.50 -32.42
N ALA A 3 -42.99 23.08 -31.64
CA ALA A 3 -42.80 22.50 -30.29
C ALA A 3 -41.94 21.23 -30.28
N LEU A 4 -42.07 20.40 -31.29
CA LEU A 4 -41.29 19.16 -31.41
C LEU A 4 -39.83 19.45 -31.76
N PHE A 5 -39.54 20.51 -32.49
CA PHE A 5 -38.20 20.98 -32.81
C PHE A 5 -37.51 21.57 -31.57
N VAL A 6 -38.23 22.31 -30.73
CA VAL A 6 -37.70 22.86 -29.46
C VAL A 6 -37.35 21.75 -28.47
N VAL A 7 -38.21 20.77 -28.34
CA VAL A 7 -37.93 19.61 -27.46
C VAL A 7 -36.70 18.82 -27.94
N ALA A 8 -36.58 18.59 -29.26
CA ALA A 8 -35.43 17.89 -29.83
C ALA A 8 -34.11 18.66 -29.63
N THR A 9 -34.10 19.99 -29.77
CA THR A 9 -32.93 20.82 -29.50
C THR A 9 -32.52 20.81 -28.01
N ILE A 10 -33.47 20.86 -27.09
CA ILE A 10 -33.19 20.77 -25.65
C ILE A 10 -32.58 19.42 -25.31
N LEU A 11 -33.13 18.32 -25.79
CA LEU A 11 -32.60 16.98 -25.56
C LEU A 11 -31.19 16.81 -26.15
N LEU A 12 -30.94 17.39 -27.32
CA LEU A 12 -29.60 17.39 -27.92
C LEU A 12 -28.59 18.18 -27.09
N CYS A 13 -28.94 19.35 -26.58
CA CYS A 13 -28.08 20.15 -25.72
C CYS A 13 -27.78 19.44 -24.41
N VAL A 14 -28.78 18.87 -23.73
CA VAL A 14 -28.56 18.07 -22.49
C VAL A 14 -27.69 16.84 -22.77
N GLY A 15 -27.90 16.17 -23.92
CA GLY A 15 -27.08 15.03 -24.32
C GLY A 15 -25.60 15.44 -24.53
N ILE A 16 -25.36 16.58 -25.16
CA ILE A 16 -23.99 17.12 -25.38
C ILE A 16 -23.35 17.53 -24.05
N GLU A 17 -24.09 18.15 -23.14
CA GLU A 17 -23.57 18.49 -21.80
C GLU A 17 -23.21 17.24 -20.97
N LEU A 18 -24.06 16.23 -20.94
CA LEU A 18 -23.77 14.96 -20.27
C LEU A 18 -22.55 14.24 -20.86
N LEU A 19 -22.38 14.28 -22.18
CA LEU A 19 -21.20 13.72 -22.84
C LEU A 19 -19.94 14.54 -22.53
N ARG A 20 -20.04 15.86 -22.45
CA ARG A 20 -18.94 16.74 -22.06
C ARG A 20 -18.53 16.55 -20.61
N ASP A 21 -19.49 16.38 -19.70
CA ASP A 21 -19.20 16.14 -18.28
C ASP A 21 -18.57 14.76 -18.07
N ARG A 22 -19.04 13.73 -18.79
CA ARG A 22 -18.38 12.42 -18.80
C ARG A 22 -16.96 12.48 -19.40
N ALA A 23 -16.75 13.27 -20.43
CA ALA A 23 -15.43 13.48 -21.03
C ALA A 23 -14.49 14.31 -20.12
N LYS A 24 -15.04 15.28 -19.38
CA LYS A 24 -14.29 16.04 -18.36
C LYS A 24 -13.96 15.16 -17.15
N GLN A 25 -14.88 14.32 -16.68
CA GLN A 25 -14.61 13.37 -15.61
C GLN A 25 -13.58 12.31 -16.02
N ARG A 26 -13.57 11.85 -17.27
CA ARG A 26 -12.50 10.98 -17.81
C ARG A 26 -11.16 11.70 -17.98
N LYS A 27 -11.15 13.02 -18.22
CA LYS A 27 -9.91 13.84 -18.28
C LYS A 27 -9.47 14.35 -16.90
N ALA A 28 -10.37 14.40 -15.94
CA ALA A 28 -10.10 14.79 -14.55
C ALA A 28 -9.82 13.59 -13.63
N ALA A 29 -9.93 12.34 -14.11
CA ALA A 29 -9.15 11.28 -13.50
C ALA A 29 -7.69 11.77 -13.62
N PRO A 30 -6.98 12.03 -12.48
CA PRO A 30 -5.57 12.34 -12.60
C PRO A 30 -5.01 11.18 -13.41
N SER A 31 -4.48 11.49 -14.58
CA SER A 31 -3.56 10.59 -15.27
C SER A 31 -2.64 10.18 -14.16
N ALA A 32 -2.65 8.89 -13.78
CA ALA A 32 -1.65 8.35 -12.87
C ALA A 32 -0.36 8.75 -13.55
N ALA A 33 0.21 9.89 -13.13
CA ALA A 33 1.51 10.32 -13.55
C ALA A 33 2.32 9.08 -13.27
N GLN A 34 2.86 8.45 -14.32
CA GLN A 34 3.67 7.25 -14.18
C GLN A 34 4.78 7.65 -13.22
N ILE A 35 4.55 7.35 -11.93
CA ILE A 35 5.54 7.59 -10.90
C ILE A 35 6.70 6.72 -11.34
N PRO A 36 7.88 7.30 -11.58
CA PRO A 36 9.03 6.50 -11.97
C PRO A 36 9.12 5.31 -11.03
N ALA A 37 9.34 4.11 -11.57
CA ALA A 37 9.36 2.86 -10.80
C ALA A 37 10.39 2.89 -9.64
N ASP A 38 11.31 3.88 -9.68
CA ASP A 38 12.34 4.17 -8.69
C ASP A 38 11.90 5.08 -7.53
N ARG A 39 10.64 5.55 -7.52
CA ARG A 39 10.11 6.41 -6.46
C ARG A 39 9.01 5.71 -5.68
N PHE A 40 9.10 5.82 -4.35
CA PHE A 40 8.02 5.39 -3.47
C PHE A 40 6.98 6.48 -3.36
N PHE A 41 5.71 6.09 -3.52
CA PHE A 41 4.58 6.98 -3.41
C PHE A 41 4.05 6.99 -1.98
N LEU A 42 3.75 8.19 -1.48
CA LEU A 42 3.14 8.38 -0.18
C LEU A 42 2.06 9.46 -0.31
N PRO A 43 0.78 9.08 -0.33
CA PRO A 43 -0.31 10.04 -0.47
C PRO A 43 -0.49 10.87 0.82
N LYS A 44 -1.02 12.08 0.66
CA LYS A 44 -1.35 12.95 1.80
C LYS A 44 -2.55 12.39 2.56
N GLY A 45 -2.55 12.58 3.89
CA GLY A 45 -3.67 12.15 4.75
C GLY A 45 -3.53 10.74 5.31
N PHE A 46 -2.51 9.99 4.88
CA PHE A 46 -2.23 8.66 5.42
C PHE A 46 -1.21 8.73 6.57
N PHE A 47 -1.50 8.00 7.63
CA PHE A 47 -0.58 7.77 8.75
C PHE A 47 0.21 6.50 8.47
N ILE A 48 1.52 6.54 8.61
CA ILE A 48 2.43 5.44 8.28
C ILE A 48 3.07 4.89 9.54
N SER A 49 2.99 3.58 9.73
CA SER A 49 3.71 2.89 10.79
C SER A 49 5.13 2.54 10.37
N LYS A 50 6.00 2.32 11.34
CA LYS A 50 7.38 1.88 11.07
C LYS A 50 7.47 0.44 10.54
N ALA A 51 6.37 -0.31 10.62
CA ALA A 51 6.24 -1.65 10.05
C ALA A 51 5.62 -1.66 8.64
N HIS A 52 5.69 -0.53 7.93
CA HIS A 52 5.23 -0.39 6.55
C HIS A 52 3.73 -0.66 6.33
N THR A 53 2.92 -0.36 7.34
CA THR A 53 1.47 -0.32 7.23
C THR A 53 0.96 1.11 7.32
N TRP A 54 -0.12 1.38 6.65
CA TRP A 54 -0.76 2.69 6.68
C TRP A 54 -2.15 2.66 7.30
N VAL A 55 -2.58 3.81 7.80
CA VAL A 55 -3.90 4.06 8.36
C VAL A 55 -4.51 5.29 7.69
N GLU A 56 -5.73 5.17 7.24
CA GLU A 56 -6.58 6.28 6.80
C GLU A 56 -7.87 6.27 7.63
N LEU A 57 -8.21 7.41 8.23
CA LEU A 57 -9.45 7.54 8.99
C LEU A 57 -10.63 7.85 8.06
N THR A 58 -11.71 7.12 8.25
CA THR A 58 -12.99 7.41 7.60
C THR A 58 -13.75 8.50 8.36
N PHE A 59 -14.75 9.09 7.71
CA PHE A 59 -15.63 10.07 8.36
C PHE A 59 -16.46 9.50 9.52
N SER A 60 -16.70 8.19 9.54
CA SER A 60 -17.39 7.46 10.60
C SER A 60 -16.49 7.14 11.80
N GLY A 61 -15.19 7.45 11.71
CA GLY A 61 -14.22 7.18 12.79
C GLY A 61 -13.59 5.79 12.75
N GLU A 62 -13.91 4.98 11.76
CA GLU A 62 -13.22 3.74 11.47
C GLU A 62 -11.86 4.00 10.81
N ALA A 63 -11.00 3.01 10.83
CA ALA A 63 -9.67 3.09 10.23
C ALA A 63 -9.53 2.07 9.09
N ARG A 64 -9.33 2.55 7.88
CA ARG A 64 -8.90 1.72 6.77
C ARG A 64 -7.39 1.52 6.85
N VAL A 65 -6.92 0.30 6.68
CA VAL A 65 -5.51 -0.05 6.84
C VAL A 65 -5.00 -0.87 5.66
N GLY A 66 -3.73 -0.76 5.38
CA GLY A 66 -3.07 -1.51 4.30
C GLY A 66 -1.54 -1.45 4.40
N VAL A 67 -0.87 -1.90 3.35
CA VAL A 67 0.60 -1.94 3.24
C VAL A 67 1.08 -0.78 2.39
N ASP A 68 2.20 -0.15 2.77
CA ASP A 68 2.74 0.99 2.04
C ASP A 68 3.43 0.59 0.72
N ASP A 69 3.69 1.58 -0.12
CA ASP A 69 4.29 1.39 -1.43
C ASP A 69 5.73 0.86 -1.37
N PHE A 70 6.44 1.08 -0.25
CA PHE A 70 7.78 0.54 -0.07
C PHE A 70 7.73 -0.97 0.14
N ALA A 71 6.99 -1.44 1.13
CA ALA A 71 6.97 -2.86 1.46
C ALA A 71 6.43 -3.70 0.30
N GLN A 72 5.33 -3.27 -0.36
CA GLN A 72 4.79 -4.02 -1.49
C GLN A 72 5.77 -4.10 -2.66
N LYS A 73 6.51 -3.01 -2.97
CA LYS A 73 7.53 -3.03 -4.03
C LYS A 73 8.71 -3.92 -3.69
N VAL A 74 9.19 -3.87 -2.45
CA VAL A 74 10.31 -4.68 -2.00
C VAL A 74 9.95 -6.17 -1.99
N ILE A 75 8.77 -6.53 -1.49
CA ILE A 75 8.29 -7.91 -1.42
C ILE A 75 8.16 -8.50 -2.82
N GLY A 76 7.61 -7.74 -3.78
CA GLY A 76 7.39 -8.20 -5.14
C GLY A 76 6.15 -9.09 -5.27
N SER A 77 6.22 -10.14 -6.09
CA SER A 77 5.08 -11.00 -6.40
C SER A 77 4.50 -11.67 -5.15
N ILE A 78 3.18 -11.71 -5.07
CA ILE A 78 2.44 -12.32 -3.97
C ILE A 78 1.48 -13.35 -4.56
N ASP A 79 1.61 -14.60 -4.13
CA ASP A 79 0.77 -15.71 -4.61
C ASP A 79 -0.48 -15.87 -3.75
N ARG A 80 -0.34 -15.62 -2.43
CA ARG A 80 -1.42 -15.78 -1.47
C ARG A 80 -1.37 -14.69 -0.40
N ILE A 81 -2.57 -14.25 -0.03
CA ILE A 81 -2.81 -13.32 1.07
C ILE A 81 -3.78 -13.96 2.06
N GLU A 82 -3.46 -13.85 3.34
CA GLU A 82 -4.36 -14.20 4.44
C GLU A 82 -4.51 -12.98 5.36
N VAL A 83 -5.74 -12.59 5.65
CA VAL A 83 -6.05 -11.43 6.50
C VAL A 83 -6.68 -11.90 7.80
N ALA A 84 -6.45 -11.18 8.88
CA ALA A 84 -7.12 -11.43 10.14
C ALA A 84 -8.64 -11.48 9.95
N PRO A 85 -9.34 -12.50 10.49
CA PRO A 85 -10.75 -12.71 10.21
C PRO A 85 -11.64 -11.60 10.77
N LEU A 86 -12.84 -11.48 10.22
CA LEU A 86 -13.87 -10.56 10.69
C LEU A 86 -14.13 -10.75 12.19
N ASN A 87 -14.42 -9.65 12.87
CA ASN A 87 -14.68 -9.58 14.31
C ASN A 87 -13.49 -9.99 15.21
N LYS A 88 -12.31 -10.23 14.65
CA LYS A 88 -11.11 -10.45 15.44
C LYS A 88 -10.67 -9.16 16.10
N GLU A 89 -10.45 -9.20 17.41
CA GLU A 89 -9.78 -8.13 18.14
C GLU A 89 -8.27 -8.26 17.94
N LEU A 90 -7.65 -7.16 17.51
CA LEU A 90 -6.21 -7.03 17.29
C LEU A 90 -5.64 -5.97 18.24
N ASN A 91 -4.49 -6.25 18.81
CA ASN A 91 -3.65 -5.23 19.39
C ASN A 91 -2.69 -4.71 18.32
N LYS A 92 -2.21 -3.46 18.49
CA LYS A 92 -1.11 -2.93 17.67
C LYS A 92 0.06 -3.93 17.71
N GLY A 93 0.54 -4.35 16.55
CA GLY A 93 1.61 -5.33 16.41
C GLY A 93 1.17 -6.77 16.19
N ASP A 94 -0.09 -7.12 16.45
CA ASP A 94 -0.63 -8.44 16.10
C ASP A 94 -0.65 -8.61 14.57
N THR A 95 -0.55 -9.83 14.08
CA THR A 95 -0.59 -10.09 12.64
C THR A 95 -1.94 -9.71 12.05
N LEU A 96 -1.93 -8.68 11.19
CA LEU A 96 -3.06 -8.23 10.38
C LEU A 96 -3.15 -8.99 9.07
N LEU A 97 -2.01 -9.16 8.41
CA LEU A 97 -1.89 -9.69 7.06
C LEU A 97 -0.71 -10.66 7.00
N THR A 98 -0.90 -11.78 6.33
CA THR A 98 0.18 -12.68 5.92
C THR A 98 0.24 -12.71 4.40
N VAL A 99 1.42 -12.48 3.84
CA VAL A 99 1.68 -12.61 2.41
C VAL A 99 2.64 -13.76 2.16
N ALA A 100 2.38 -14.53 1.12
CA ALA A 100 3.22 -15.66 0.73
C ALA A 100 3.62 -15.57 -0.75
N HIS A 101 4.86 -15.94 -1.01
CA HIS A 101 5.41 -16.13 -2.35
C HIS A 101 6.26 -17.40 -2.36
N ASP A 102 5.90 -18.38 -3.19
CA ASP A 102 6.40 -19.76 -3.12
C ASP A 102 6.22 -20.33 -1.69
N ASN A 103 7.34 -20.76 -1.08
CA ASN A 103 7.36 -21.29 0.29
C ASN A 103 7.72 -20.23 1.34
N ARG A 104 7.88 -18.98 0.95
CA ARG A 104 8.29 -17.87 1.83
C ARG A 104 7.07 -17.10 2.31
N VAL A 105 7.07 -16.73 3.57
CA VAL A 105 5.94 -16.08 4.24
C VAL A 105 6.42 -14.87 5.02
N LEU A 106 5.66 -13.78 4.97
CA LEU A 106 5.85 -12.59 5.79
C LEU A 106 4.56 -12.27 6.54
N SER A 107 4.71 -11.94 7.81
CA SER A 107 3.62 -11.43 8.64
C SER A 107 3.74 -9.93 8.77
N ILE A 108 2.68 -9.23 8.42
CA ILE A 108 2.60 -7.76 8.44
C ILE A 108 1.69 -7.37 9.61
N PRO A 109 2.17 -6.56 10.56
CA PRO A 109 1.45 -6.27 11.79
C PRO A 109 0.38 -5.21 11.60
N ALA A 110 -0.63 -5.24 12.49
CA ALA A 110 -1.64 -4.21 12.63
C ALA A 110 -1.00 -2.89 13.12
N PRO A 111 -1.25 -1.77 12.44
CA PRO A 111 -0.71 -0.46 12.83
C PRO A 111 -1.36 0.12 14.08
N ILE A 112 -2.58 -0.30 14.37
CA ILE A 112 -3.42 0.16 15.48
C ILE A 112 -4.19 -1.00 16.10
N SER A 113 -4.63 -0.82 17.35
CA SER A 113 -5.50 -1.77 18.04
C SER A 113 -6.97 -1.52 17.69
N GLY A 114 -7.75 -2.60 17.58
CA GLY A 114 -9.19 -2.52 17.29
C GLY A 114 -9.76 -3.83 16.82
N THR A 115 -11.02 -3.79 16.39
CA THR A 115 -11.75 -4.96 15.90
C THR A 115 -11.88 -4.89 14.37
N VAL A 116 -11.56 -5.97 13.69
CA VAL A 116 -11.71 -6.08 12.22
C VAL A 116 -13.18 -6.05 11.86
N LEU A 117 -13.59 -4.98 11.18
CA LEU A 117 -14.98 -4.78 10.75
C LEU A 117 -15.23 -5.36 9.35
N THR A 118 -14.29 -5.15 8.44
CA THR A 118 -14.39 -5.57 7.04
C THR A 118 -13.02 -5.96 6.51
N VAL A 119 -12.98 -6.94 5.63
CA VAL A 119 -11.79 -7.38 4.91
C VAL A 119 -12.00 -7.12 3.42
N ASN A 120 -10.96 -6.77 2.70
CA ASN A 120 -11.01 -6.56 1.25
C ASN A 120 -11.01 -7.90 0.51
N GLU A 121 -12.19 -8.42 0.22
CA GLU A 121 -12.35 -9.69 -0.51
C GLU A 121 -11.77 -9.63 -1.93
N SER A 122 -11.78 -8.46 -2.57
CA SER A 122 -11.18 -8.28 -3.90
C SER A 122 -9.66 -8.47 -3.85
N LEU A 123 -9.02 -8.01 -2.77
CA LEU A 123 -7.58 -8.21 -2.55
C LEU A 123 -7.26 -9.70 -2.31
N LEU A 124 -8.11 -10.42 -1.57
CA LEU A 124 -7.94 -11.86 -1.35
C LEU A 124 -8.06 -12.65 -2.65
N ALA A 125 -8.99 -12.25 -3.54
CA ALA A 125 -9.17 -12.86 -4.85
C ALA A 125 -8.07 -12.49 -5.85
N SER A 126 -7.44 -11.32 -5.68
CA SER A 126 -6.45 -10.75 -6.61
C SER A 126 -5.32 -10.05 -5.85
N PRO A 127 -4.34 -10.79 -5.32
CA PRO A 127 -3.21 -10.23 -4.55
C PRO A 127 -2.44 -9.13 -5.27
N GLN A 128 -2.42 -9.14 -6.59
CA GLN A 128 -1.76 -8.13 -7.44
C GLN A 128 -2.33 -6.72 -7.25
N MET A 129 -3.53 -6.56 -6.71
CA MET A 129 -4.10 -5.25 -6.38
C MET A 129 -3.23 -4.48 -5.38
N LEU A 130 -2.51 -5.19 -4.50
CA LEU A 130 -1.58 -4.58 -3.56
C LEU A 130 -0.46 -3.80 -4.29
N HIS A 131 -0.02 -4.28 -5.46
CA HIS A 131 1.03 -3.64 -6.26
C HIS A 131 0.51 -2.54 -7.18
N GLN A 132 -0.71 -2.73 -7.72
CA GLN A 132 -1.28 -1.79 -8.68
C GLN A 132 -1.70 -0.48 -8.03
N ASP A 133 -2.28 -0.56 -6.84
CA ASP A 133 -2.80 0.59 -6.11
C ASP A 133 -2.87 0.31 -4.60
N PRO A 134 -1.75 0.39 -3.89
CA PRO A 134 -1.68 0.00 -2.48
C PRO A 134 -2.54 0.84 -1.54
N TYR A 135 -2.94 2.06 -1.94
CA TYR A 135 -3.64 2.99 -1.07
C TYR A 135 -5.16 3.11 -1.33
N VAL A 136 -5.62 2.77 -2.53
CA VAL A 136 -7.05 2.84 -2.86
C VAL A 136 -7.64 1.45 -3.03
N ALA A 137 -7.17 0.66 -4.01
CA ALA A 137 -7.69 -0.68 -4.26
C ALA A 137 -7.07 -1.76 -3.36
N GLY A 138 -5.81 -1.57 -2.97
CA GLY A 138 -5.01 -2.51 -2.15
C GLY A 138 -5.16 -2.36 -0.63
N TRP A 139 -6.23 -1.69 -0.16
CA TRP A 139 -6.51 -1.70 1.28
C TRP A 139 -6.74 -3.15 1.78
N VAL A 140 -6.38 -3.43 3.03
CA VAL A 140 -6.41 -4.79 3.58
C VAL A 140 -7.66 -5.02 4.42
N ALA A 141 -7.91 -4.13 5.38
CA ALA A 141 -9.04 -4.24 6.29
C ALA A 141 -9.53 -2.86 6.74
N VAL A 142 -10.77 -2.83 7.25
CA VAL A 142 -11.30 -1.72 8.03
C VAL A 142 -11.37 -2.18 9.48
N ILE A 143 -10.83 -1.36 10.37
CA ILE A 143 -10.76 -1.64 11.81
C ILE A 143 -11.58 -0.59 12.56
N VAL A 144 -12.39 -1.02 13.52
CA VAL A 144 -12.99 -0.13 14.53
C VAL A 144 -11.93 0.08 15.61
N PRO A 145 -11.30 1.26 15.68
CA PRO A 145 -10.15 1.45 16.56
C PRO A 145 -10.54 1.54 18.03
N LYS A 146 -9.68 1.02 18.91
CA LYS A 146 -9.88 1.04 20.36
C LYS A 146 -9.28 2.30 21.02
N ASN A 147 -8.08 2.70 20.58
CA ASN A 147 -7.30 3.80 21.18
C ASN A 147 -6.72 4.76 20.14
N ILE A 148 -7.52 5.14 19.16
CA ILE A 148 -7.05 5.84 17.95
C ILE A 148 -6.26 7.13 18.26
N SER A 149 -6.71 7.94 19.20
CA SER A 149 -6.07 9.23 19.52
C SER A 149 -4.66 9.10 20.11
N THR A 150 -4.39 8.00 20.79
CA THR A 150 -3.07 7.69 21.35
C THR A 150 -2.18 7.04 20.33
N GLU A 151 -2.70 6.09 19.58
CA GLU A 151 -1.92 5.28 18.64
C GLU A 151 -1.53 6.04 17.37
N LEU A 152 -2.39 6.93 16.85
CA LEU A 152 -2.04 7.79 15.71
C LEU A 152 -0.82 8.69 15.96
N ARG A 153 -0.61 9.11 17.22
CA ARG A 153 0.57 9.93 17.57
C ARG A 153 1.90 9.19 17.40
N LEU A 154 1.86 7.86 17.35
CA LEU A 154 3.03 7.00 17.14
C LEU A 154 3.29 6.75 15.65
N LEU A 155 2.41 7.18 14.78
CA LEU A 155 2.51 7.02 13.33
C LEU A 155 3.05 8.30 12.70
N ALA A 156 3.83 8.15 11.64
CA ALA A 156 4.33 9.28 10.87
C ALA A 156 3.26 9.77 9.87
N ILE A 157 3.20 11.08 9.63
CA ILE A 157 2.30 11.69 8.66
C ILE A 157 3.01 12.78 7.85
N ALA A 158 2.57 13.01 6.63
CA ALA A 158 3.03 14.09 5.75
C ALA A 158 4.56 14.14 5.62
N ASP A 159 5.19 15.28 5.96
CA ASP A 159 6.64 15.48 5.82
C ASP A 159 7.46 14.57 6.73
N ASP A 160 6.93 14.19 7.90
CA ASP A 160 7.61 13.26 8.80
C ASP A 160 7.64 11.86 8.20
N ALA A 161 6.54 11.41 7.63
CA ALA A 161 6.47 10.13 6.91
C ALA A 161 7.42 10.12 5.70
N ALA A 162 7.45 11.20 4.92
CA ALA A 162 8.35 11.33 3.78
C ALA A 162 9.84 11.34 4.19
N ARG A 163 10.17 11.98 5.32
CA ARG A 163 11.55 11.96 5.86
C ARG A 163 11.93 10.57 6.36
N TRP A 164 11.02 9.93 7.07
CA TRP A 164 11.21 8.57 7.55
C TRP A 164 11.42 7.60 6.39
N LEU A 165 10.58 7.63 5.37
CA LEU A 165 10.65 6.73 4.21
C LEU A 165 12.00 6.87 3.47
N ARG A 166 12.54 8.10 3.32
CA ARG A 166 13.88 8.28 2.73
C ARG A 166 14.98 7.60 3.53
N LYS A 167 14.91 7.65 4.87
CA LYS A 167 15.86 6.95 5.75
C LYS A 167 15.69 5.44 5.62
N GLU A 168 14.46 4.99 5.51
CA GLU A 168 14.11 3.57 5.38
C GLU A 168 14.67 2.96 4.08
N VAL A 169 14.54 3.67 2.97
CA VAL A 169 15.17 3.29 1.70
C VAL A 169 16.69 3.17 1.84
N SER A 170 17.34 4.09 2.57
CA SER A 170 18.77 4.00 2.81
C SER A 170 19.12 2.80 3.69
N ARG A 171 18.34 2.56 4.76
CA ARG A 171 18.51 1.40 5.65
C ARG A 171 18.36 0.09 4.88
N PHE A 172 17.38 0.01 3.99
CA PHE A 172 17.16 -1.17 3.14
C PHE A 172 18.33 -1.43 2.18
N ARG A 173 18.92 -0.37 1.60
CA ARG A 173 20.14 -0.53 0.78
C ARG A 173 21.31 -1.12 1.58
N ASP A 174 21.49 -0.65 2.82
CA ASP A 174 22.56 -1.15 3.67
C ASP A 174 22.29 -2.59 4.10
N PHE A 175 21.03 -2.94 4.38
CA PHE A 175 20.58 -4.33 4.60
C PHE A 175 20.94 -5.24 3.41
N ILE A 176 20.63 -4.85 2.17
CA ILE A 176 20.96 -5.66 0.99
C ILE A 176 22.47 -5.82 0.82
N LYS A 177 23.27 -4.79 1.09
CA LYS A 177 24.75 -4.89 1.06
C LYS A 177 25.27 -5.88 2.10
N GLU A 178 24.70 -5.87 3.30
CA GLU A 178 25.07 -6.78 4.38
C GLU A 178 24.74 -8.23 4.00
N GLN A 179 23.55 -8.50 3.42
CA GLN A 179 23.21 -9.80 2.90
C GLN A 179 24.23 -10.32 1.87
N ALA A 180 24.72 -9.43 1.01
CA ALA A 180 25.78 -9.76 0.05
C ALA A 180 27.11 -10.12 0.72
N GLN A 181 27.48 -9.43 1.80
CA GLN A 181 28.75 -9.69 2.51
C GLN A 181 28.77 -11.03 3.25
N ILE A 182 27.61 -11.47 3.76
CA ILE A 182 27.47 -12.78 4.44
C ILE A 182 27.33 -13.96 3.46
N GLY A 183 27.59 -13.73 2.17
CA GLY A 183 27.63 -14.77 1.15
C GLY A 183 26.29 -15.16 0.57
N VAL A 184 25.25 -14.39 0.81
CA VAL A 184 23.98 -14.53 0.08
C VAL A 184 24.20 -14.05 -1.36
N PRO A 185 23.96 -14.88 -2.38
CA PRO A 185 24.08 -14.43 -3.76
C PRO A 185 23.16 -13.23 -4.02
N VAL A 186 23.74 -12.08 -4.36
CA VAL A 186 22.97 -10.92 -4.78
C VAL A 186 22.79 -11.02 -6.30
N PRO A 187 21.58 -11.11 -6.79
CA PRO A 187 21.31 -11.23 -8.20
C PRO A 187 21.85 -10.04 -8.99
N ALA A 188 22.32 -10.29 -10.21
CA ALA A 188 22.78 -9.23 -11.09
C ALA A 188 21.65 -8.23 -11.36
N GLY A 189 21.91 -6.94 -11.10
CA GLY A 189 20.92 -5.87 -11.26
C GLY A 189 20.30 -5.35 -9.97
N VAL A 190 20.46 -6.05 -8.83
CA VAL A 190 20.02 -5.57 -7.50
C VAL A 190 20.96 -4.52 -6.94
N THR A 191 22.24 -4.51 -7.38
CA THR A 191 23.22 -3.51 -6.98
C THR A 191 22.91 -2.17 -7.63
N MET A 192 22.35 -1.28 -6.85
CA MET A 192 22.09 0.11 -7.23
C MET A 192 23.39 0.88 -7.33
N LEU A 193 24.00 0.92 -8.52
CA LEU A 193 25.27 1.60 -8.77
C LEU A 193 25.17 3.12 -8.58
N ASP A 194 24.00 3.73 -8.73
CA ASP A 194 23.81 5.19 -8.78
C ASP A 194 22.89 5.78 -7.71
N GLY A 195 22.69 5.10 -6.57
CA GLY A 195 21.85 5.66 -5.50
C GLY A 195 20.34 5.66 -5.80
N GLY A 196 19.87 4.93 -6.79
CA GLY A 196 18.45 4.74 -7.14
C GLY A 196 17.64 4.03 -6.05
N ALA A 197 16.33 4.02 -6.19
CA ALA A 197 15.42 3.25 -5.33
C ALA A 197 15.58 1.74 -5.58
N PRO A 198 15.26 0.88 -4.59
CA PRO A 198 15.23 -0.56 -4.78
C PRO A 198 14.33 -0.94 -5.96
N LEU A 199 14.79 -1.88 -6.78
CA LEU A 199 13.96 -2.44 -7.85
C LEU A 199 12.75 -3.16 -7.23
N SER A 200 11.62 -3.13 -7.92
CA SER A 200 10.45 -3.90 -7.52
C SER A 200 10.80 -5.40 -7.51
N GLY A 201 10.33 -6.13 -6.47
CA GLY A 201 10.56 -7.56 -6.35
C GLY A 201 11.98 -7.95 -5.91
N VAL A 202 12.74 -7.02 -5.33
CA VAL A 202 14.10 -7.32 -4.89
C VAL A 202 14.13 -8.52 -3.95
N LEU A 203 13.17 -8.61 -3.03
CA LEU A 203 13.13 -9.67 -2.02
C LEU A 203 12.82 -11.05 -2.62
N GLU A 204 12.10 -11.12 -3.75
CA GLU A 204 11.81 -12.37 -4.46
C GLU A 204 13.08 -13.16 -4.80
N GLN A 205 14.16 -12.44 -5.08
CA GLN A 205 15.42 -13.00 -5.53
C GLN A 205 16.27 -13.58 -4.41
N PHE A 206 15.85 -13.42 -3.15
CA PHE A 206 16.59 -13.87 -1.98
C PHE A 206 15.97 -15.11 -1.34
N ASN A 207 16.78 -15.79 -0.54
CA ASN A 207 16.37 -17.01 0.17
C ASN A 207 15.50 -16.69 1.41
N GLU A 208 14.96 -17.73 2.02
CA GLU A 208 14.09 -17.64 3.21
C GLU A 208 14.77 -16.94 4.40
N ASN A 209 16.09 -17.13 4.58
CA ASN A 209 16.80 -16.46 5.68
C ASN A 209 16.79 -14.95 5.54
N THR A 210 16.93 -14.42 4.32
CA THR A 210 16.85 -12.99 4.03
C THR A 210 15.41 -12.48 4.22
N TRP A 211 14.39 -13.26 3.85
CA TRP A 211 13.00 -12.94 4.13
C TRP A 211 12.72 -12.81 5.64
N ASN A 212 13.21 -13.76 6.42
CA ASN A 212 13.10 -13.75 7.87
C ASN A 212 13.86 -12.56 8.51
N ALA A 213 15.02 -12.21 7.97
CA ALA A 213 15.77 -11.03 8.40
C ALA A 213 15.00 -9.74 8.07
N PHE A 214 14.47 -9.62 6.85
CA PHE A 214 13.63 -8.49 6.44
C PHE A 214 12.40 -8.33 7.35
N GLN A 215 11.71 -9.42 7.67
CA GLN A 215 10.57 -9.37 8.59
C GLN A 215 10.98 -8.83 9.96
N LYS A 216 12.10 -9.29 10.51
CA LYS A 216 12.58 -8.84 11.83
C LYS A 216 13.00 -7.38 11.86
N GLU A 217 13.55 -6.87 10.76
CA GLU A 217 14.08 -5.52 10.70
C GLU A 217 13.06 -4.49 10.23
N PHE A 218 12.23 -4.82 9.26
CA PHE A 218 11.36 -3.86 8.58
C PHE A 218 9.88 -4.01 8.90
N LEU A 219 9.41 -5.21 9.29
CA LEU A 219 8.00 -5.47 9.55
C LEU A 219 7.69 -5.65 11.05
N LYS A 220 8.55 -5.18 11.92
CA LYS A 220 8.32 -5.24 13.38
C LYS A 220 7.59 -4.00 13.86
N ALA A 221 6.46 -4.20 14.55
CA ALA A 221 5.81 -3.11 15.28
C ALA A 221 6.67 -2.70 16.51
N GLU A 222 6.86 -1.40 16.69
CA GLU A 222 7.44 -0.82 17.91
C GLU A 222 6.34 -0.43 18.89
#